data_113cde5c6cd09f14df662a25935a5ead
#
_entry.id   113cde5c6cd09f14df662a25935a5ead
#
_cell.length_a   1.000
_cell.length_b   1.000
_cell.length_c   1.000
_cell.angle_alpha   90.00
_cell.angle_beta   90.00
_cell.angle_gamma   90.00
#
_symmetry.space_group_name_H-M   'P 1'
#
loop_
_entity.id
_entity.type
_entity.pdbx_description
1 polymer ?
#
loop_
_entity_poly.entity_id
_entity_poly.type
_entity_poly.pdbx_seq_one_letter_code
_entity_poly.pdbx_strand_id
1 'polypeptide(L)'
;MAIIGIPMFGFFIAVLLMKLQESWAVKENHVIIQAEYYLTPDASAEFMFDFDGDEIFHVDMKKTETVWRLKEFGDFASFEAQGALANIAVDKANLDIMIKRSNHTPNTNVPPEVTVLPNNPVELGEPNVLICFIDKFSPPVVNVTWLQNGKPVTTGVSETVFLPREDHLFRKFHYLPFLPSTEDVYDCKVEHWGLDEPLLKHWEFEARTPLPETKENVVCALGLVVGLVGIIVGTIFIIKGVRKGNAVERRGPL
;
A
#
# COMPACT_ATOMS: atom_id res chain seq x y z
N MET A 1 53.72 14.24 -18.89
CA MET A 1 52.40 14.75 -18.50
C MET A 1 51.37 13.67 -18.75
N ALA A 2 51.24 12.75 -17.84
CA ALA A 2 50.21 11.74 -17.85
C ALA A 2 50.04 11.28 -16.39
N ILE A 3 48.96 11.60 -15.74
CA ILE A 3 48.38 10.97 -14.52
C ILE A 3 47.34 11.97 -14.00
N ILE A 4 46.17 12.08 -14.64
CA ILE A 4 45.00 12.73 -14.02
C ILE A 4 43.67 11.98 -14.32
N GLY A 5 43.70 10.87 -15.09
CA GLY A 5 42.46 10.17 -15.50
C GLY A 5 41.96 9.05 -14.59
N ILE A 6 42.78 8.54 -13.67
CA ILE A 6 42.44 7.36 -12.86
C ILE A 6 41.65 7.69 -11.57
N PRO A 7 41.86 8.82 -10.86
CA PRO A 7 41.15 9.06 -9.61
C PRO A 7 39.66 9.36 -9.77
N MET A 8 39.23 9.97 -10.87
CA MET A 8 37.81 10.28 -11.07
C MET A 8 36.96 9.02 -11.32
N PHE A 9 37.44 8.05 -12.09
CA PHE A 9 36.71 6.81 -12.35
C PHE A 9 36.57 5.95 -11.09
N GLY A 10 37.66 5.88 -10.28
CA GLY A 10 37.65 5.22 -8.99
C GLY A 10 36.68 5.87 -7.99
N PHE A 11 36.61 7.20 -7.99
CA PHE A 11 35.68 7.95 -7.16
C PHE A 11 34.22 7.69 -7.54
N PHE A 12 33.89 7.67 -8.84
CA PHE A 12 32.55 7.33 -9.31
C PHE A 12 32.13 5.90 -8.96
N ILE A 13 33.05 4.93 -9.09
CA ILE A 13 32.79 3.54 -8.68
C ILE A 13 32.57 3.45 -7.16
N ALA A 14 33.40 4.14 -6.37
CA ALA A 14 33.22 4.16 -4.90
C ALA A 14 31.90 4.80 -4.47
N VAL A 15 31.47 5.89 -5.10
CA VAL A 15 30.16 6.52 -4.84
C VAL A 15 29.02 5.60 -5.28
N LEU A 16 29.14 4.90 -6.41
CA LEU A 16 28.16 3.93 -6.87
C LEU A 16 28.05 2.74 -5.90
N LEU A 17 29.19 2.23 -5.42
CA LEU A 17 29.23 1.14 -4.43
C LEU A 17 28.65 1.56 -3.08
N MET A 18 28.90 2.80 -2.62
CA MET A 18 28.27 3.34 -1.41
C MET A 18 26.75 3.46 -1.55
N LYS A 19 26.27 3.90 -2.71
CA LYS A 19 24.81 3.93 -2.98
C LYS A 19 24.19 2.55 -3.04
N LEU A 20 24.88 1.56 -3.55
CA LEU A 20 24.46 0.16 -3.53
C LEU A 20 24.42 -0.40 -2.09
N GLN A 21 25.34 0.02 -1.22
CA GLN A 21 25.37 -0.40 0.18
C GLN A 21 24.21 0.20 0.99
N GLU A 22 23.81 1.45 0.72
CA GLU A 22 22.64 2.06 1.35
C GLU A 22 21.32 1.35 0.99
N SER A 23 21.24 0.72 -0.19
CA SER A 23 20.03 -0.01 -0.63
C SER A 23 19.87 -1.39 0.03
N TRP A 24 20.88 -1.89 0.75
CA TRP A 24 20.87 -3.20 1.43
C TRP A 24 20.71 -3.10 2.95
N ALA A 25 20.57 -1.90 3.49
CA ALA A 25 20.23 -1.73 4.89
C ALA A 25 18.76 -2.12 5.10
N VAL A 26 18.52 -3.37 5.43
CA VAL A 26 17.22 -3.83 5.94
C VAL A 26 16.96 -3.05 7.22
N LYS A 27 15.99 -2.15 7.19
CA LYS A 27 15.55 -1.44 8.37
C LYS A 27 14.60 -2.37 9.13
N GLU A 28 15.14 -3.10 10.09
CA GLU A 28 14.36 -3.98 10.97
C GLU A 28 13.64 -3.15 12.05
N ASN A 29 12.66 -2.36 11.64
CA ASN A 29 11.81 -1.65 12.58
C ASN A 29 10.38 -2.19 12.43
N HIS A 30 9.92 -2.86 13.48
CA HIS A 30 8.55 -3.34 13.56
C HIS A 30 7.75 -2.49 14.53
N VAL A 31 6.48 -2.28 14.23
CA VAL A 31 5.56 -1.52 15.07
C VAL A 31 4.37 -2.40 15.42
N ILE A 32 4.06 -2.47 16.71
CA ILE A 32 2.80 -3.04 17.18
C ILE A 32 1.93 -1.93 17.75
N ILE A 33 0.67 -1.90 17.39
CA ILE A 33 -0.31 -0.93 17.86
C ILE A 33 -1.44 -1.70 18.54
N GLN A 34 -1.69 -1.40 19.82
CA GLN A 34 -2.94 -1.72 20.47
C GLN A 34 -3.87 -0.51 20.29
N ALA A 35 -4.96 -0.68 19.57
CA ALA A 35 -5.96 0.36 19.35
C ALA A 35 -7.26 -0.03 20.05
N GLU A 36 -7.77 0.89 20.86
CA GLU A 36 -9.07 0.76 21.50
C GLU A 36 -9.78 2.11 21.50
N TYR A 37 -11.08 2.09 21.34
CA TYR A 37 -11.90 3.30 21.41
C TYR A 37 -13.32 3.00 21.89
N TYR A 38 -13.97 4.04 22.40
CA TYR A 38 -15.39 4.07 22.72
C TYR A 38 -16.02 5.35 22.16
N LEU A 39 -17.16 5.20 21.49
CA LEU A 39 -17.91 6.29 20.89
C LEU A 39 -19.26 6.48 21.59
N THR A 40 -19.66 7.73 21.78
CA THR A 40 -20.98 8.12 22.28
C THR A 40 -21.61 9.12 21.31
N PRO A 41 -22.94 9.13 21.12
CA PRO A 41 -23.97 8.36 21.86
C PRO A 41 -24.15 6.90 21.40
N ASP A 42 -23.57 6.47 20.27
CA ASP A 42 -23.84 5.17 19.63
C ASP A 42 -23.43 3.95 20.47
N ALA A 43 -22.61 4.18 21.51
CA ALA A 43 -22.02 3.13 22.34
C ALA A 43 -21.21 2.11 21.52
N SER A 44 -20.59 2.56 20.43
CA SER A 44 -19.69 1.74 19.61
C SER A 44 -18.33 1.64 20.27
N ALA A 45 -17.75 0.46 20.26
CA ALA A 45 -16.43 0.20 20.82
C ALA A 45 -15.66 -0.79 19.96
N GLU A 46 -14.34 -0.66 19.96
CA GLU A 46 -13.44 -1.57 19.30
C GLU A 46 -12.18 -1.79 20.14
N PHE A 47 -11.62 -2.97 20.05
CA PHE A 47 -10.31 -3.34 20.57
C PHE A 47 -9.63 -4.23 19.55
N MET A 48 -8.43 -3.85 19.12
CA MET A 48 -7.68 -4.61 18.12
C MET A 48 -6.18 -4.44 18.29
N PHE A 49 -5.41 -5.39 17.73
CA PHE A 49 -3.97 -5.30 17.59
C PHE A 49 -3.57 -5.27 16.12
N ASP A 50 -2.67 -4.35 15.80
CA ASP A 50 -2.07 -4.16 14.48
C ASP A 50 -0.56 -4.41 14.58
N PHE A 51 0.00 -5.09 13.60
CA PHE A 51 1.44 -5.30 13.45
C PHE A 51 1.88 -4.85 12.06
N ASP A 52 2.74 -3.85 12.02
CA ASP A 52 3.26 -3.25 10.77
C ASP A 52 2.17 -2.81 9.78
N GLY A 53 1.00 -2.43 10.30
CA GLY A 53 -0.13 -1.99 9.49
C GLY A 53 -1.16 -3.07 9.15
N ASP A 54 -0.94 -4.31 9.61
CA ASP A 54 -1.88 -5.41 9.40
C ASP A 54 -2.54 -5.82 10.72
N GLU A 55 -3.86 -6.08 10.66
CA GLU A 55 -4.60 -6.58 11.82
C GLU A 55 -4.11 -7.97 12.21
N ILE A 56 -3.77 -8.16 13.49
CA ILE A 56 -3.52 -9.50 14.06
C ILE A 56 -4.85 -10.11 14.51
N PHE A 57 -5.59 -9.38 15.34
CA PHE A 57 -6.91 -9.77 15.84
C PHE A 57 -7.70 -8.54 16.29
N HIS A 58 -8.99 -8.74 16.45
CA HIS A 58 -9.89 -7.83 17.17
C HIS A 58 -10.77 -8.61 18.14
N VAL A 59 -11.45 -7.91 19.03
CA VAL A 59 -12.41 -8.53 19.95
C VAL A 59 -13.84 -8.24 19.49
N ASP A 60 -14.62 -9.30 19.25
CA ASP A 60 -16.08 -9.19 19.08
C ASP A 60 -16.69 -8.87 20.45
N MET A 61 -17.06 -7.60 20.65
CA MET A 61 -17.59 -7.13 21.93
C MET A 61 -18.93 -7.75 22.29
N LYS A 62 -19.71 -8.24 21.33
CA LYS A 62 -21.03 -8.85 21.57
C LYS A 62 -20.89 -10.29 22.02
N LYS A 63 -19.95 -11.01 21.46
CA LYS A 63 -19.71 -12.42 21.77
C LYS A 63 -18.65 -12.61 22.86
N THR A 64 -17.87 -11.56 23.16
CA THR A 64 -16.74 -11.61 24.07
C THR A 64 -15.73 -12.66 23.64
N GLU A 65 -15.38 -12.63 22.34
CA GLU A 65 -14.41 -13.58 21.77
C GLU A 65 -13.35 -12.86 20.94
N THR A 66 -12.15 -13.45 20.93
CA THR A 66 -11.04 -12.99 20.08
C THR A 66 -11.22 -13.53 18.67
N VAL A 67 -11.23 -12.64 17.69
CA VAL A 67 -11.35 -12.95 16.27
C VAL A 67 -9.99 -12.73 15.61
N TRP A 68 -9.30 -13.78 15.24
CA TRP A 68 -8.02 -13.74 14.55
C TRP A 68 -8.20 -13.36 13.08
N ARG A 69 -7.39 -12.44 12.58
CA ARG A 69 -7.43 -12.04 11.15
C ARG A 69 -7.09 -13.20 10.23
N LEU A 70 -6.10 -14.01 10.61
CA LEU A 70 -5.78 -15.32 10.02
C LEU A 70 -5.93 -16.37 11.13
N LYS A 71 -6.62 -17.46 10.84
CA LYS A 71 -6.90 -18.51 11.83
C LYS A 71 -5.62 -19.10 12.46
N GLU A 72 -4.57 -19.18 11.66
CA GLU A 72 -3.26 -19.70 12.05
C GLU A 72 -2.61 -18.89 13.17
N PHE A 73 -3.00 -17.62 13.36
CA PHE A 73 -2.50 -16.81 14.47
C PHE A 73 -2.94 -17.36 15.84
N GLY A 74 -4.13 -17.97 15.89
CA GLY A 74 -4.63 -18.61 17.11
C GLY A 74 -3.89 -19.90 17.49
N ASP A 75 -3.09 -20.47 16.58
CA ASP A 75 -2.33 -21.70 16.85
C ASP A 75 -1.08 -21.43 17.73
N PHE A 76 -0.54 -20.22 17.67
CA PHE A 76 0.67 -19.84 18.42
C PHE A 76 0.51 -18.61 19.33
N ALA A 77 -0.65 -17.97 19.35
CA ALA A 77 -0.96 -16.84 20.20
C ALA A 77 -2.31 -17.03 20.89
N SER A 78 -2.50 -16.37 22.03
CA SER A 78 -3.75 -16.33 22.76
C SER A 78 -4.02 -14.93 23.30
N PHE A 79 -5.27 -14.55 23.35
CA PHE A 79 -5.71 -13.30 23.96
C PHE A 79 -7.01 -13.52 24.72
N GLU A 80 -7.09 -12.99 25.94
CA GLU A 80 -8.29 -13.08 26.79
C GLU A 80 -9.23 -11.90 26.52
N ALA A 81 -10.30 -12.15 25.77
CA ALA A 81 -11.25 -11.11 25.34
C ALA A 81 -11.89 -10.31 26.48
N GLN A 82 -12.02 -10.93 27.67
CA GLN A 82 -12.56 -10.25 28.86
C GLN A 82 -11.74 -9.05 29.29
N GLY A 83 -10.39 -9.08 29.05
CA GLY A 83 -9.51 -7.95 29.32
C GLY A 83 -9.84 -6.74 28.46
N ALA A 84 -10.18 -6.94 27.20
CA ALA A 84 -10.60 -5.85 26.30
C ALA A 84 -11.88 -5.17 26.78
N LEU A 85 -12.88 -5.94 27.24
CA LEU A 85 -14.11 -5.38 27.75
C LEU A 85 -13.87 -4.51 29.00
N ALA A 86 -12.93 -4.92 29.86
CA ALA A 86 -12.54 -4.14 31.04
C ALA A 86 -11.92 -2.79 30.64
N ASN A 87 -11.04 -2.79 29.64
CA ASN A 87 -10.42 -1.57 29.12
C ASN A 87 -11.47 -0.63 28.52
N ILE A 88 -12.37 -1.14 27.67
CA ILE A 88 -13.45 -0.35 27.06
C ILE A 88 -14.37 0.27 28.14
N ALA A 89 -14.62 -0.42 29.25
CA ALA A 89 -15.39 0.15 30.35
C ALA A 89 -14.66 1.35 31.01
N VAL A 90 -13.34 1.28 31.11
CA VAL A 90 -12.51 2.40 31.59
C VAL A 90 -12.53 3.55 30.58
N ASP A 91 -12.38 3.28 29.29
CA ASP A 91 -12.43 4.28 28.21
C ASP A 91 -13.76 5.04 28.22
N LYS A 92 -14.88 4.32 28.35
CA LYS A 92 -16.20 4.92 28.52
C LYS A 92 -16.27 5.87 29.71
N ALA A 93 -15.79 5.42 30.88
CA ALA A 93 -15.81 6.25 32.09
C ALA A 93 -14.94 7.51 31.93
N ASN A 94 -13.76 7.37 31.31
CA ASN A 94 -12.85 8.48 31.02
C ASN A 94 -13.49 9.46 30.03
N LEU A 95 -14.13 8.95 28.97
CA LEU A 95 -14.82 9.78 27.97
C LEU A 95 -15.92 10.62 28.60
N ASP A 96 -16.75 10.03 29.49
CA ASP A 96 -17.80 10.73 30.21
C ASP A 96 -17.24 11.91 31.05
N ILE A 97 -16.07 11.73 31.65
CA ILE A 97 -15.38 12.78 32.40
C ILE A 97 -14.85 13.86 31.45
N MET A 98 -14.23 13.48 30.35
CA MET A 98 -13.66 14.43 29.36
C MET A 98 -14.75 15.25 28.66
N ILE A 99 -15.88 14.65 28.33
CA ILE A 99 -17.05 15.37 27.78
C ILE A 99 -17.49 16.49 28.73
N LYS A 100 -17.62 16.19 30.02
CA LYS A 100 -18.00 17.19 31.02
C LYS A 100 -16.93 18.29 31.17
N ARG A 101 -15.65 17.93 31.22
CA ARG A 101 -14.55 18.89 31.37
C ARG A 101 -14.37 19.80 30.15
N SER A 102 -14.64 19.29 28.95
CA SER A 102 -14.60 20.09 27.71
C SER A 102 -15.82 20.97 27.49
N ASN A 103 -16.76 20.99 28.44
CA ASN A 103 -18.07 21.66 28.28
C ASN A 103 -18.82 21.16 27.04
N HIS A 104 -18.81 19.83 26.82
CA HIS A 104 -19.47 19.16 25.69
C HIS A 104 -18.98 19.65 24.32
N THR A 105 -17.72 20.03 24.20
CA THR A 105 -17.14 20.40 22.92
C THR A 105 -17.26 19.21 21.95
N PRO A 106 -17.89 19.40 20.77
CA PRO A 106 -18.08 18.33 19.82
C PRO A 106 -16.75 17.90 19.17
N ASN A 107 -16.68 16.65 18.72
CA ASN A 107 -15.55 16.16 17.94
C ASN A 107 -15.50 16.84 16.57
N THR A 108 -14.31 16.98 16.00
CA THR A 108 -14.10 17.43 14.63
C THR A 108 -14.20 16.25 13.68
N ASN A 109 -15.08 16.32 12.70
CA ASN A 109 -15.21 15.31 11.68
C ASN A 109 -14.15 15.51 10.58
N VAL A 110 -13.42 14.46 10.25
CA VAL A 110 -12.47 14.43 9.13
C VAL A 110 -13.05 13.49 8.08
N PRO A 111 -13.39 14.01 6.88
CA PRO A 111 -14.01 13.20 5.82
C PRO A 111 -13.03 12.17 5.25
N PRO A 112 -13.52 11.01 4.80
CA PRO A 112 -12.68 9.96 4.21
C PRO A 112 -12.21 10.29 2.79
N GLU A 113 -11.03 9.76 2.44
CA GLU A 113 -10.60 9.54 1.07
C GLU A 113 -11.02 8.11 0.66
N VAL A 114 -11.58 7.95 -0.53
CA VAL A 114 -12.07 6.64 -1.00
C VAL A 114 -11.44 6.26 -2.33
N THR A 115 -10.96 5.03 -2.42
CA THR A 115 -10.40 4.44 -3.64
C THR A 115 -11.00 3.05 -3.86
N VAL A 116 -11.39 2.75 -5.11
CA VAL A 116 -11.83 1.41 -5.51
C VAL A 116 -10.79 0.81 -6.45
N LEU A 117 -10.38 -0.42 -6.16
CA LEU A 117 -9.38 -1.14 -6.94
C LEU A 117 -9.68 -2.65 -6.94
N PRO A 118 -9.30 -3.38 -7.99
CA PRO A 118 -9.37 -4.84 -8.00
C PRO A 118 -8.19 -5.43 -7.22
N ASN A 119 -8.41 -6.58 -6.58
CA ASN A 119 -7.37 -7.29 -5.83
C ASN A 119 -6.28 -7.91 -6.73
N ASN A 120 -6.68 -8.37 -7.91
CA ASN A 120 -5.78 -8.96 -8.91
C ASN A 120 -5.95 -8.27 -10.26
N PRO A 121 -4.99 -8.39 -11.19
CA PRO A 121 -5.20 -8.00 -12.58
C PRO A 121 -6.50 -8.58 -13.12
N VAL A 122 -7.31 -7.74 -13.75
CA VAL A 122 -8.66 -8.12 -14.16
C VAL A 122 -8.64 -8.85 -15.48
N GLU A 123 -9.22 -10.07 -15.48
CA GLU A 123 -9.49 -10.88 -16.67
C GLU A 123 -10.99 -11.17 -16.75
N LEU A 124 -11.58 -10.97 -17.94
CA LEU A 124 -13.03 -11.20 -18.14
C LEU A 124 -13.40 -12.65 -17.87
N GLY A 125 -14.43 -12.85 -17.06
CA GLY A 125 -14.91 -14.18 -16.71
C GLY A 125 -14.10 -14.91 -15.62
N GLU A 126 -13.01 -14.32 -15.11
CA GLU A 126 -12.23 -14.87 -14.00
C GLU A 126 -12.61 -14.21 -12.67
N PRO A 127 -12.97 -14.98 -11.63
CA PRO A 127 -13.37 -14.42 -10.33
C PRO A 127 -12.30 -13.50 -9.74
N ASN A 128 -12.72 -12.35 -9.22
CA ASN A 128 -11.85 -11.36 -8.59
C ASN A 128 -12.57 -10.72 -7.39
N VAL A 129 -11.92 -9.80 -6.71
CA VAL A 129 -12.48 -9.06 -5.59
C VAL A 129 -12.26 -7.58 -5.82
N LEU A 130 -13.32 -6.76 -5.75
CA LEU A 130 -13.21 -5.31 -5.65
C LEU A 130 -12.98 -4.92 -4.20
N ILE A 131 -12.07 -3.99 -4.00
CA ILE A 131 -11.69 -3.44 -2.70
C ILE A 131 -12.11 -1.98 -2.68
N CYS A 132 -12.99 -1.60 -1.77
CA CYS A 132 -13.22 -0.20 -1.43
C CYS A 132 -12.34 0.15 -0.24
N PHE A 133 -11.29 0.92 -0.50
CA PHE A 133 -10.38 1.42 0.51
C PHE A 133 -10.80 2.81 0.95
N ILE A 134 -11.15 2.92 2.24
CA ILE A 134 -11.61 4.13 2.90
C ILE A 134 -10.54 4.54 3.88
N ASP A 135 -10.00 5.74 3.73
CA ASP A 135 -8.77 6.15 4.42
C ASP A 135 -8.89 7.55 5.01
N LYS A 136 -8.06 7.84 6.04
CA LYS A 136 -7.84 9.16 6.63
C LYS A 136 -9.08 9.83 7.22
N PHE A 137 -9.95 9.11 7.87
CA PHE A 137 -11.19 9.66 8.43
C PHE A 137 -11.29 9.53 9.94
N SER A 138 -12.11 10.38 10.55
CA SER A 138 -12.48 10.39 11.97
C SER A 138 -13.83 11.10 12.14
N PRO A 139 -14.71 10.60 13.03
CA PRO A 139 -14.60 9.43 13.89
C PRO A 139 -14.72 8.10 13.12
N PRO A 140 -14.43 6.94 13.74
CA PRO A 140 -14.53 5.62 13.13
C PRO A 140 -16.00 5.14 13.05
N VAL A 141 -16.81 5.87 12.29
CA VAL A 141 -18.19 5.54 11.96
C VAL A 141 -18.39 5.83 10.48
N VAL A 142 -18.70 4.81 9.72
CA VAL A 142 -18.92 4.93 8.27
C VAL A 142 -19.99 3.94 7.84
N ASN A 143 -20.84 4.34 6.90
CA ASN A 143 -21.79 3.45 6.24
C ASN A 143 -21.31 3.23 4.80
N VAL A 144 -21.13 1.97 4.41
CA VAL A 144 -20.61 1.60 3.10
C VAL A 144 -21.58 0.68 2.40
N THR A 145 -21.92 0.99 1.17
CA THR A 145 -22.82 0.20 0.34
C THR A 145 -22.18 -0.04 -1.02
N TRP A 146 -22.03 -1.30 -1.40
CA TRP A 146 -21.68 -1.66 -2.76
C TRP A 146 -22.92 -1.59 -3.66
N LEU A 147 -22.75 -0.99 -4.83
CA LEU A 147 -23.77 -0.96 -5.87
C LEU A 147 -23.22 -1.67 -7.12
N GLN A 148 -24.03 -2.54 -7.73
CA GLN A 148 -23.81 -3.11 -9.05
C GLN A 148 -24.92 -2.62 -9.98
N ASN A 149 -24.56 -1.94 -11.04
CA ASN A 149 -25.51 -1.34 -11.98
C ASN A 149 -26.54 -0.44 -11.26
N GLY A 150 -26.10 0.31 -10.24
CA GLY A 150 -26.91 1.20 -9.42
C GLY A 150 -27.78 0.51 -8.37
N LYS A 151 -27.70 -0.82 -8.21
CA LYS A 151 -28.48 -1.59 -7.23
C LYS A 151 -27.60 -2.08 -6.07
N PRO A 152 -28.06 -1.98 -4.81
CA PRO A 152 -27.31 -2.47 -3.66
C PRO A 152 -27.00 -3.97 -3.76
N VAL A 153 -25.77 -4.34 -3.44
CA VAL A 153 -25.27 -5.71 -3.37
C VAL A 153 -24.80 -6.01 -1.95
N THR A 154 -25.31 -7.13 -1.39
CA THR A 154 -24.96 -7.57 -0.03
C THR A 154 -24.36 -8.99 0.00
N THR A 155 -24.54 -9.74 -1.08
CA THR A 155 -24.08 -11.14 -1.16
C THR A 155 -22.58 -11.22 -1.27
N GLY A 156 -21.94 -11.94 -0.33
CA GLY A 156 -20.49 -12.17 -0.33
C GLY A 156 -19.64 -10.96 0.09
N VAL A 157 -20.26 -9.83 0.42
CA VAL A 157 -19.57 -8.64 0.92
C VAL A 157 -18.96 -8.93 2.29
N SER A 158 -17.73 -8.50 2.50
CA SER A 158 -17.04 -8.55 3.79
C SER A 158 -16.30 -7.24 4.04
N GLU A 159 -15.91 -7.02 5.29
CA GLU A 159 -15.27 -5.79 5.72
C GLU A 159 -14.24 -6.06 6.81
N THR A 160 -13.29 -5.18 6.98
CA THR A 160 -12.41 -5.15 8.16
C THR A 160 -13.07 -4.37 9.29
N VAL A 161 -12.50 -4.48 10.49
CA VAL A 161 -12.71 -3.49 11.55
C VAL A 161 -12.07 -2.16 11.17
N PHE A 162 -12.21 -1.12 12.00
CA PHE A 162 -11.51 0.14 11.79
C PHE A 162 -10.05 -0.01 12.17
N LEU A 163 -9.16 0.18 11.21
CA LEU A 163 -7.73 0.03 11.38
C LEU A 163 -7.10 1.37 11.77
N PRO A 164 -6.22 1.41 12.77
CA PRO A 164 -5.58 2.64 13.22
C PRO A 164 -4.53 3.12 12.22
N ARG A 165 -4.24 4.42 12.26
CA ARG A 165 -3.16 5.09 11.55
C ARG A 165 -2.27 5.83 12.54
N GLU A 166 -1.03 6.11 12.17
CA GLU A 166 -0.09 6.87 13.01
C GLU A 166 -0.53 8.33 13.25
N ASP A 167 -1.33 8.88 12.32
CA ASP A 167 -1.90 10.23 12.42
C ASP A 167 -3.20 10.32 13.24
N HIS A 168 -3.54 9.25 13.97
CA HIS A 168 -4.76 9.12 14.77
C HIS A 168 -6.08 9.14 13.99
N LEU A 169 -6.01 8.99 12.66
CA LEU A 169 -7.14 8.74 11.80
C LEU A 169 -7.35 7.24 11.63
N PHE A 170 -8.39 6.89 10.90
CA PHE A 170 -8.76 5.50 10.65
C PHE A 170 -8.74 5.17 9.18
N ARG A 171 -8.64 3.86 8.90
CA ARG A 171 -8.82 3.26 7.58
C ARG A 171 -9.69 2.02 7.71
N LYS A 172 -10.37 1.66 6.64
CA LYS A 172 -11.26 0.50 6.57
C LYS A 172 -11.31 -0.04 5.16
N PHE A 173 -11.46 -1.36 5.04
CA PHE A 173 -11.60 -2.03 3.76
C PHE A 173 -12.94 -2.72 3.68
N HIS A 174 -13.60 -2.60 2.53
CA HIS A 174 -14.79 -3.36 2.15
C HIS A 174 -14.49 -4.15 0.89
N TYR A 175 -14.88 -5.41 0.86
CA TYR A 175 -14.58 -6.35 -0.20
C TYR A 175 -15.86 -6.82 -0.87
N LEU A 176 -15.87 -6.83 -2.20
CA LEU A 176 -16.93 -7.38 -3.02
C LEU A 176 -16.37 -8.41 -3.98
N PRO A 177 -16.59 -9.72 -3.77
CA PRO A 177 -16.34 -10.73 -4.79
C PRO A 177 -17.20 -10.48 -6.01
N PHE A 178 -16.61 -10.55 -7.21
CA PHE A 178 -17.32 -10.30 -8.45
C PHE A 178 -16.72 -11.11 -9.61
N LEU A 179 -17.50 -11.24 -10.66
CA LEU A 179 -17.08 -11.82 -11.94
C LEU A 179 -16.96 -10.70 -12.95
N PRO A 180 -15.74 -10.32 -13.41
CA PRO A 180 -15.56 -9.23 -14.33
C PRO A 180 -16.32 -9.41 -15.65
N SER A 181 -17.08 -8.38 -16.04
CA SER A 181 -17.85 -8.29 -17.28
C SER A 181 -17.68 -6.90 -17.87
N THR A 182 -17.81 -6.76 -19.18
CA THR A 182 -17.81 -5.47 -19.88
C THR A 182 -19.11 -4.68 -19.72
N GLU A 183 -20.16 -5.32 -19.19
CA GLU A 183 -21.50 -4.73 -19.07
C GLU A 183 -21.80 -4.24 -17.66
N ASP A 184 -21.03 -4.70 -16.67
CA ASP A 184 -21.26 -4.38 -15.26
C ASP A 184 -20.42 -3.19 -14.82
N VAL A 185 -21.05 -2.31 -14.06
CA VAL A 185 -20.42 -1.19 -13.39
C VAL A 185 -20.64 -1.31 -11.87
N TYR A 186 -19.67 -0.88 -11.11
CA TYR A 186 -19.69 -0.98 -9.66
C TYR A 186 -19.41 0.38 -9.03
N ASP A 187 -20.12 0.69 -7.95
CA ASP A 187 -19.86 1.88 -7.14
C ASP A 187 -19.71 1.49 -5.68
N CYS A 188 -18.70 2.06 -5.03
CA CYS A 188 -18.63 2.08 -3.58
C CYS A 188 -19.23 3.38 -3.09
N LYS A 189 -20.39 3.31 -2.42
CA LYS A 189 -21.06 4.44 -1.79
C LYS A 189 -20.64 4.52 -0.32
N VAL A 190 -20.06 5.64 0.07
CA VAL A 190 -19.56 5.90 1.43
C VAL A 190 -20.28 7.10 2.03
N GLU A 191 -20.82 6.93 3.23
CA GLU A 191 -21.47 7.98 4.00
C GLU A 191 -20.71 8.18 5.32
N HIS A 192 -20.37 9.44 5.61
CA HIS A 192 -19.63 9.82 6.82
C HIS A 192 -20.04 11.24 7.24
N TRP A 193 -20.03 11.52 8.53
CA TRP A 193 -20.44 12.83 9.06
C TRP A 193 -19.57 14.01 8.61
N GLY A 194 -18.37 13.76 8.13
CA GLY A 194 -17.47 14.76 7.54
C GLY A 194 -17.75 15.07 6.07
N LEU A 195 -18.68 14.37 5.42
CA LEU A 195 -19.09 14.58 4.04
C LEU A 195 -20.42 15.32 3.99
N ASP A 196 -20.56 16.30 3.09
CA ASP A 196 -21.82 17.01 2.86
C ASP A 196 -22.85 16.14 2.15
N GLU A 197 -22.39 15.23 1.30
CA GLU A 197 -23.21 14.25 0.56
C GLU A 197 -22.48 12.90 0.48
N PRO A 198 -23.21 11.79 0.24
CA PRO A 198 -22.58 10.48 0.06
C PRO A 198 -21.56 10.48 -1.06
N LEU A 199 -20.36 9.98 -0.80
CA LEU A 199 -19.30 9.84 -1.78
C LEU A 199 -19.50 8.54 -2.57
N LEU A 200 -19.62 8.64 -3.90
CA LEU A 200 -19.62 7.49 -4.79
C LEU A 200 -18.27 7.37 -5.49
N LYS A 201 -17.67 6.20 -5.39
CA LYS A 201 -16.44 5.88 -6.12
C LYS A 201 -16.73 4.79 -7.13
N HIS A 202 -16.62 5.15 -8.40
CA HIS A 202 -16.96 4.32 -9.54
C HIS A 202 -15.81 3.39 -9.95
N TRP A 203 -16.15 2.18 -10.39
CA TRP A 203 -15.26 1.24 -11.05
C TRP A 203 -15.97 0.50 -12.19
N GLU A 204 -15.34 0.44 -13.34
CA GLU A 204 -15.74 -0.36 -14.48
C GLU A 204 -14.53 -1.02 -15.15
N PHE A 205 -14.77 -2.09 -15.89
CA PHE A 205 -13.70 -2.74 -16.63
C PHE A 205 -13.27 -1.89 -17.82
N GLU A 206 -12.08 -1.34 -17.73
CA GLU A 206 -11.43 -0.70 -18.87
C GLU A 206 -10.60 -1.73 -19.64
N ALA A 207 -11.04 -2.05 -20.87
CA ALA A 207 -10.23 -2.85 -21.77
C ALA A 207 -8.91 -2.12 -22.03
N ARG A 208 -7.79 -2.67 -21.56
CA ARG A 208 -6.47 -2.12 -21.90
C ARG A 208 -6.37 -2.11 -23.41
N THR A 209 -6.35 -0.94 -24.01
CA THR A 209 -5.91 -0.80 -25.40
C THR A 209 -4.47 -1.31 -25.43
N PRO A 210 -4.16 -2.43 -26.11
CA PRO A 210 -2.79 -2.91 -26.14
C PRO A 210 -1.95 -1.77 -26.70
N LEU A 211 -0.96 -1.32 -25.93
CA LEU A 211 0.05 -0.40 -26.45
C LEU A 211 0.58 -1.05 -27.73
N PRO A 212 0.58 -0.33 -28.87
CA PRO A 212 1.05 -0.93 -30.10
C PRO A 212 2.45 -1.50 -29.84
N GLU A 213 2.59 -2.82 -29.91
CA GLU A 213 3.84 -3.58 -29.71
C GLU A 213 5.00 -2.97 -30.49
N THR A 214 4.68 -2.25 -31.57
CA THR A 214 5.61 -1.51 -32.42
C THR A 214 6.49 -0.52 -31.66
N LYS A 215 5.97 0.17 -30.60
CA LYS A 215 6.78 1.16 -29.85
C LYS A 215 7.79 0.48 -28.94
N GLU A 216 7.40 -0.56 -28.23
CA GLU A 216 8.29 -1.31 -27.35
C GLU A 216 9.37 -2.05 -28.14
N ASN A 217 8.98 -2.66 -29.26
CA ASN A 217 9.90 -3.35 -30.15
C ASN A 217 10.90 -2.37 -30.83
N VAL A 218 10.45 -1.17 -31.20
CA VAL A 218 11.33 -0.13 -31.78
C VAL A 218 12.34 0.39 -30.74
N VAL A 219 11.92 0.64 -29.51
CA VAL A 219 12.84 1.09 -28.44
C VAL A 219 13.87 0.01 -28.10
N CYS A 220 13.42 -1.25 -28.00
CA CYS A 220 14.32 -2.39 -27.79
C CYS A 220 15.31 -2.57 -28.94
N ALA A 221 14.86 -2.50 -30.18
CA ALA A 221 15.72 -2.61 -31.36
C ALA A 221 16.74 -1.47 -31.45
N LEU A 222 16.33 -0.23 -31.18
CA LEU A 222 17.24 0.91 -31.12
C LEU A 222 18.30 0.75 -30.03
N GLY A 223 17.92 0.29 -28.84
CA GLY A 223 18.83 0.02 -27.76
C GLY A 223 19.89 -1.05 -28.12
N LEU A 224 19.45 -2.12 -28.79
CA LEU A 224 20.35 -3.17 -29.31
C LEU A 224 21.33 -2.64 -30.34
N VAL A 225 20.87 -1.83 -31.30
CA VAL A 225 21.73 -1.23 -32.34
C VAL A 225 22.77 -0.32 -31.71
N VAL A 226 22.37 0.57 -30.79
CA VAL A 226 23.31 1.46 -30.09
C VAL A 226 24.35 0.68 -29.28
N GLY A 227 23.92 -0.38 -28.59
CA GLY A 227 24.81 -1.26 -27.84
C GLY A 227 25.84 -1.96 -28.73
N LEU A 228 25.41 -2.53 -29.85
CA LEU A 228 26.29 -3.20 -30.82
C LEU A 228 27.31 -2.23 -31.43
N VAL A 229 26.88 -1.03 -31.83
CA VAL A 229 27.76 0.01 -32.35
C VAL A 229 28.78 0.42 -31.29
N GLY A 230 28.37 0.59 -30.03
CA GLY A 230 29.28 0.89 -28.92
C GLY A 230 30.37 -0.18 -28.72
N ILE A 231 29.99 -1.46 -28.77
CA ILE A 231 30.93 -2.59 -28.68
C ILE A 231 31.93 -2.58 -29.83
N ILE A 232 31.46 -2.39 -31.06
CA ILE A 232 32.33 -2.36 -32.25
C ILE A 232 33.35 -1.20 -32.15
N VAL A 233 32.85 0.00 -31.85
CA VAL A 233 33.71 1.19 -31.72
C VAL A 233 34.70 1.02 -30.58
N GLY A 234 34.28 0.54 -29.41
CA GLY A 234 35.15 0.26 -28.28
C GLY A 234 36.24 -0.76 -28.62
N THR A 235 35.90 -1.83 -29.31
CA THR A 235 36.85 -2.86 -29.77
C THR A 235 37.87 -2.29 -30.72
N ILE A 236 37.44 -1.44 -31.67
CA ILE A 236 38.36 -0.77 -32.61
C ILE A 236 39.36 0.12 -31.84
N PHE A 237 38.91 0.89 -30.84
CA PHE A 237 39.78 1.73 -30.04
C PHE A 237 40.79 0.90 -29.22
N ILE A 238 40.38 -0.22 -28.65
CA ILE A 238 41.28 -1.13 -27.93
C ILE A 238 42.36 -1.69 -28.87
N ILE A 239 41.98 -2.21 -30.04
CA ILE A 239 42.90 -2.76 -31.03
C ILE A 239 43.90 -1.68 -31.50
N LYS A 240 43.43 -0.46 -31.80
CA LYS A 240 44.31 0.65 -32.18
C LYS A 240 45.25 1.04 -31.04
N GLY A 241 44.76 1.07 -29.80
CA GLY A 241 45.59 1.36 -28.62
C GLY A 241 46.70 0.34 -28.42
N VAL A 242 46.39 -0.95 -28.49
CA VAL A 242 47.35 -2.06 -28.36
C VAL A 242 48.40 -2.02 -29.49
N ARG A 243 47.95 -1.79 -30.75
CA ARG A 243 48.89 -1.68 -31.90
C ARG A 243 49.86 -0.50 -31.75
N LYS A 244 49.37 0.63 -31.21
CA LYS A 244 50.22 1.82 -30.99
C LYS A 244 51.22 1.60 -29.85
N GLY A 245 50.82 0.89 -28.78
CA GLY A 245 51.72 0.49 -27.69
C GLY A 245 52.86 -0.42 -28.17
N ASN A 246 52.53 -1.46 -28.93
CA ASN A 246 53.51 -2.39 -29.49
C ASN A 246 54.47 -1.76 -30.53
N ALA A 247 54.03 -0.69 -31.23
CA ALA A 247 54.88 0.05 -32.16
C ALA A 247 55.88 0.97 -31.46
N VAL A 248 55.54 1.45 -30.25
CA VAL A 248 56.47 2.26 -29.41
C VAL A 248 57.53 1.38 -28.78
N GLU A 249 57.20 0.16 -28.33
CA GLU A 249 58.13 -0.78 -27.71
C GLU A 249 59.16 -1.33 -28.68
N ARG A 250 58.86 -1.40 -29.98
CA ARG A 250 59.83 -1.83 -31.04
C ARG A 250 60.80 -0.75 -31.48
N ARG A 251 60.71 0.49 -31.01
CA ARG A 251 61.68 1.58 -31.22
C ARG A 251 62.42 1.84 -29.91
N GLY A 252 63.10 0.82 -29.40
CA GLY A 252 64.11 0.97 -28.34
C GLY A 252 65.28 1.82 -28.80
N PRO A 253 65.94 2.48 -27.86
CA PRO A 253 67.02 3.42 -28.20
C PRO A 253 68.25 2.71 -28.85
N LEU A 254 68.76 3.33 -29.91
CA LEU A 254 70.06 3.08 -30.43
C LEU A 254 71.14 3.59 -29.47
#